data_f8a55e676fbce105eea70fea86356a4a
#
_entry.id   f8a55e676fbce105eea70fea86356a4a
#
_cell.length_a   1.000
_cell.length_b   1.000
_cell.length_c   1.000
_cell.angle_alpha   90.00
_cell.angle_beta   90.00
_cell.angle_gamma   90.00
#
_symmetry.space_group_name_H-M   'P 1'
#
loop_
_entity.id
_entity.type
_entity.pdbx_description
1 polymer ?
#
loop_
_entity_poly.entity_id
_entity_poly.type
_entity_poly.pdbx_seq_one_letter_code
_entity_poly.pdbx_strand_id
1 'polypeptide(L)'
;PSQRAESYRHDDEEVMRTGEPIINRLESAPEMAGSPRLVMTSKIPLRNVEGVVVGIAGFSRQVDTKRGESKDAKRFANVVEYLHSNYHRKLNTSELAAKAKLSISQFDRQFRRVFGVSPRQYLSRVRLEIACRKLAQTDETVATIAVRCGFFDHAHFSRCFRKQMNVSPSEYRRSKNSESKLR
;
A
#
# COMPACT_ATOMS: atom_id res chain seq x y z
N PRO A 1 -3.31 24.14 11.48
CA PRO A 1 -2.91 22.75 11.28
C PRO A 1 -2.66 22.56 9.80
N SER A 2 -1.47 22.06 9.43
CA SER A 2 -1.14 21.85 8.03
C SER A 2 -2.04 20.72 7.47
N GLN A 3 -2.43 20.79 6.21
CA GLN A 3 -3.15 19.73 5.48
C GLN A 3 -2.56 18.32 5.71
N ARG A 4 -1.26 18.25 6.02
CA ARG A 4 -0.54 17.02 6.35
C ARG A 4 -0.89 16.45 7.72
N ALA A 5 -1.08 17.31 8.74
CA ALA A 5 -1.49 16.85 10.07
C ALA A 5 -2.91 16.25 10.04
N GLU A 6 -3.75 16.73 9.15
CA GLU A 6 -5.08 16.16 8.89
C GLU A 6 -4.97 14.80 8.19
N SER A 7 -4.07 14.67 7.20
CA SER A 7 -3.82 13.39 6.54
C SER A 7 -3.29 12.32 7.52
N TYR A 8 -2.34 12.67 8.40
CA TYR A 8 -1.82 11.74 9.39
C TYR A 8 -2.88 11.30 10.41
N ARG A 9 -3.72 12.24 10.85
CA ARG A 9 -4.86 11.92 11.73
C ARG A 9 -5.88 11.04 11.04
N HIS A 10 -6.22 11.34 9.81
CA HIS A 10 -7.13 10.53 9.01
C HIS A 10 -6.64 9.08 8.87
N ASP A 11 -5.36 8.89 8.60
CA ASP A 11 -4.74 7.56 8.52
C ASP A 11 -4.76 6.83 9.86
N ASP A 12 -4.50 7.54 10.97
CA ASP A 12 -4.57 6.97 12.31
C ASP A 12 -6.00 6.55 12.65
N GLU A 13 -6.97 7.40 12.37
CA GLU A 13 -8.40 7.10 12.53
C GLU A 13 -8.83 5.91 11.67
N GLU A 14 -8.35 5.84 10.43
CA GLU A 14 -8.64 4.72 9.54
C GLU A 14 -8.10 3.40 10.12
N VAL A 15 -6.83 3.36 10.54
CA VAL A 15 -6.22 2.18 11.16
C VAL A 15 -6.92 1.80 12.47
N MET A 16 -7.26 2.76 13.31
CA MET A 16 -7.99 2.52 14.56
C MET A 16 -9.37 1.94 14.30
N ARG A 17 -10.10 2.49 13.34
CA ARG A 17 -11.47 2.08 13.01
C ARG A 17 -11.54 0.75 12.29
N THR A 18 -10.63 0.51 11.33
CA THR A 18 -10.67 -0.69 10.48
C THR A 18 -9.86 -1.85 11.05
N GLY A 19 -8.85 -1.55 11.85
CA GLY A 19 -7.86 -2.52 12.30
C GLY A 19 -6.97 -3.03 11.19
N GLU A 20 -6.94 -2.36 10.02
CA GLU A 20 -6.11 -2.72 8.88
C GLU A 20 -4.81 -1.90 8.89
N PRO A 21 -3.64 -2.55 8.72
CA PRO A 21 -2.38 -1.83 8.73
C PRO A 21 -2.16 -1.06 7.43
N ILE A 22 -1.53 0.10 7.53
CA ILE A 22 -0.95 0.82 6.41
C ILE A 22 0.51 0.41 6.32
N ILE A 23 0.95 -0.16 5.20
CA ILE A 23 2.30 -0.69 5.04
C ILE A 23 3.03 -0.01 3.90
N ASN A 24 4.22 0.54 4.20
CA ASN A 24 5.13 1.15 3.22
C ASN A 24 4.45 2.23 2.36
N ARG A 25 3.64 3.08 2.96
CA ARG A 25 3.09 4.26 2.28
C ARG A 25 4.20 5.28 2.08
N LEU A 26 4.38 5.73 0.85
CA LEU A 26 5.32 6.79 0.54
C LEU A 26 4.69 8.15 0.84
N GLU A 27 5.32 8.92 1.70
CA GLU A 27 4.86 10.23 2.14
C GLU A 27 5.98 11.25 2.04
N SER A 28 5.59 12.50 1.94
CA SER A 28 6.51 13.63 2.01
C SER A 28 6.62 14.07 3.47
N ALA A 29 7.79 13.91 4.09
CA ALA A 29 8.03 14.40 5.45
C ALA A 29 8.05 15.93 5.51
N PRO A 30 7.71 16.54 6.66
CA PRO A 30 7.88 17.97 6.87
C PRO A 30 9.35 18.39 6.70
N GLU A 31 9.55 19.52 6.06
CA GLU A 31 10.87 20.08 5.88
C GLU A 31 11.46 20.54 7.22
N MET A 32 12.60 19.96 7.59
CA MET A 32 13.59 20.68 8.38
C MET A 32 14.69 21.09 7.40
N ALA A 33 14.76 22.39 7.10
CA ALA A 33 15.72 22.99 6.16
C ALA A 33 15.56 22.65 4.64
N GLY A 34 14.43 23.05 4.03
CA GLY A 34 14.41 23.41 2.60
C GLY A 34 14.34 22.32 1.55
N SER A 35 14.27 21.05 1.88
CA SER A 35 14.12 19.97 0.88
C SER A 35 13.07 18.95 1.31
N PRO A 36 12.06 18.66 0.47
CA PRO A 36 11.07 17.64 0.78
C PRO A 36 11.77 16.29 0.92
N ARG A 37 11.63 15.67 2.09
CA ARG A 37 12.13 14.33 2.35
C ARG A 37 11.00 13.33 2.11
N LEU A 38 11.28 12.30 1.32
CA LEU A 38 10.38 11.16 1.21
C LEU A 38 10.60 10.21 2.37
N VAL A 39 9.53 9.84 3.01
CA VAL A 39 9.51 8.81 4.05
C VAL A 39 8.56 7.70 3.66
N MET A 40 8.92 6.51 4.02
CA MET A 40 8.07 5.34 3.88
C MET A 40 7.50 5.03 5.26
N THR A 41 6.21 5.26 5.41
CA THR A 41 5.50 5.12 6.68
C THR A 41 4.72 3.81 6.71
N SER A 42 4.77 3.14 7.85
CA SER A 42 3.89 2.00 8.16
C SER A 42 3.20 2.27 9.49
N LYS A 43 1.91 1.95 9.56
CA LYS A 43 1.07 2.07 10.76
C LYS A 43 0.41 0.72 11.01
N ILE A 44 0.63 0.15 12.18
CA ILE A 44 0.16 -1.18 12.56
C ILE A 44 -0.79 -1.05 13.74
N PRO A 45 -2.01 -1.62 13.70
CA PRO A 45 -2.91 -1.61 14.84
C PRO A 45 -2.33 -2.45 15.98
N LEU A 46 -2.32 -1.89 17.18
CA LEU A 46 -2.04 -2.60 18.42
C LEU A 46 -3.33 -3.14 18.97
N ARG A 47 -3.35 -4.44 19.30
CA ARG A 47 -4.54 -5.12 19.81
C ARG A 47 -4.27 -5.61 21.23
N ASN A 48 -5.28 -5.52 22.06
CA ASN A 48 -5.26 -6.16 23.39
C ASN A 48 -5.49 -7.67 23.27
N VAL A 49 -5.48 -8.37 24.37
CA VAL A 49 -5.69 -9.83 24.44
C VAL A 49 -7.06 -10.28 23.92
N GLU A 50 -8.03 -9.38 23.86
CA GLU A 50 -9.38 -9.60 23.34
C GLU A 50 -9.47 -9.32 21.84
N GLY A 51 -8.35 -8.91 21.19
CA GLY A 51 -8.30 -8.58 19.76
C GLY A 51 -8.79 -7.17 19.40
N VAL A 52 -9.19 -6.37 20.38
CA VAL A 52 -9.66 -5.00 20.17
C VAL A 52 -8.47 -4.08 19.86
N VAL A 53 -8.61 -3.21 18.88
CA VAL A 53 -7.57 -2.21 18.55
C VAL A 53 -7.56 -1.15 19.65
N VAL A 54 -6.45 -1.05 20.35
CA VAL A 54 -6.26 -0.12 21.50
C VAL A 54 -5.25 0.98 21.19
N GLY A 55 -4.59 0.92 20.04
CA GLY A 55 -3.59 1.90 19.66
C GLY A 55 -2.98 1.60 18.31
N ILE A 56 -1.98 2.40 17.93
CA ILE A 56 -1.23 2.29 16.70
C ILE A 56 0.26 2.33 17.00
N ALA A 57 1.02 1.39 16.43
CA ALA A 57 2.46 1.51 16.29
C ALA A 57 2.78 2.05 14.90
N GLY A 58 3.36 3.25 14.84
CA GLY A 58 3.83 3.87 13.60
C GLY A 58 5.35 3.86 13.53
N PHE A 59 5.91 3.54 12.37
CA PHE A 59 7.32 3.78 12.09
C PHE A 59 7.46 4.35 10.69
N SER A 60 8.39 5.29 10.57
CA SER A 60 8.74 5.87 9.28
C SER A 60 10.24 5.72 9.07
N ARG A 61 10.62 5.26 7.88
CA ARG A 61 12.01 5.28 7.46
C ARG A 61 12.22 6.32 6.38
N GLN A 62 13.27 7.08 6.50
CA GLN A 62 13.66 7.97 5.42
C GLN A 62 14.02 7.12 4.20
N VAL A 63 13.45 7.47 3.06
CA VAL A 63 13.92 6.92 1.78
C VAL A 63 15.20 7.69 1.47
N ASP A 64 16.36 7.03 1.62
CA ASP A 64 17.67 7.63 1.37
C ASP A 64 17.75 8.12 -0.06
N THR A 65 17.64 9.42 -0.16
CA THR A 65 17.82 10.16 -1.38
C THR A 65 19.15 10.89 -1.24
N LYS A 66 20.26 10.30 -1.74
CA LYS A 66 21.56 10.99 -1.76
C LYS A 66 21.45 12.27 -2.60
N ARG A 67 22.24 13.28 -2.24
CA ARG A 67 22.34 14.61 -2.87
C ARG A 67 22.17 14.55 -4.41
N GLY A 68 21.08 15.10 -4.92
CA GLY A 68 20.67 15.09 -6.33
C GLY A 68 19.20 14.76 -6.56
N GLU A 69 18.47 14.33 -5.56
CA GLU A 69 17.29 13.47 -5.60
C GLU A 69 15.92 14.12 -5.33
N SER A 70 15.85 15.45 -5.23
CA SER A 70 14.55 16.15 -5.19
C SER A 70 13.71 15.84 -6.46
N LYS A 71 14.39 15.67 -7.61
CA LYS A 71 13.73 15.28 -8.87
C LYS A 71 13.32 13.80 -8.86
N ASP A 72 14.13 12.92 -8.29
CA ASP A 72 13.84 11.49 -8.22
C ASP A 72 12.72 11.20 -7.22
N ALA A 73 12.70 11.92 -6.10
CA ALA A 73 11.62 11.83 -5.13
C ALA A 73 10.25 12.18 -5.74
N LYS A 74 10.14 13.32 -6.43
CA LYS A 74 8.90 13.70 -7.12
C LYS A 74 8.54 12.74 -8.24
N ARG A 75 9.54 12.25 -8.98
CA ARG A 75 9.35 11.27 -10.05
C ARG A 75 8.71 9.98 -9.56
N PHE A 76 9.23 9.42 -8.47
CA PHE A 76 8.68 8.20 -7.88
C PHE A 76 7.38 8.43 -7.14
N ALA A 77 7.15 9.58 -6.52
CA ALA A 77 5.86 9.94 -5.95
C ALA A 77 4.76 9.91 -7.02
N ASN A 78 5.00 10.52 -8.17
CA ASN A 78 4.05 10.50 -9.30
C ASN A 78 3.80 9.08 -9.84
N VAL A 79 4.83 8.22 -9.86
CA VAL A 79 4.66 6.82 -10.28
C VAL A 79 3.82 6.04 -9.27
N VAL A 80 4.05 6.24 -7.99
CA VAL A 80 3.28 5.58 -6.91
C VAL A 80 1.83 6.04 -6.94
N GLU A 81 1.57 7.33 -7.04
CA GLU A 81 0.22 7.87 -7.19
C GLU A 81 -0.49 7.27 -8.40
N TYR A 82 0.22 7.19 -9.52
CA TYR A 82 -0.31 6.56 -10.72
C TYR A 82 -0.61 5.07 -10.55
N LEU A 83 0.25 4.32 -9.86
CA LEU A 83 0.01 2.93 -9.50
C LEU A 83 -1.25 2.78 -8.64
N HIS A 84 -1.42 3.62 -7.63
CA HIS A 84 -2.58 3.61 -6.75
C HIS A 84 -3.88 4.00 -7.48
N SER A 85 -3.83 4.93 -8.41
CA SER A 85 -5.01 5.35 -9.18
C SER A 85 -5.40 4.35 -10.29
N ASN A 86 -4.45 3.51 -10.74
CA ASN A 86 -4.63 2.64 -11.89
C ASN A 86 -4.38 1.15 -11.60
N TYR A 87 -4.38 0.75 -10.33
CA TYR A 87 -4.07 -0.63 -9.91
C TYR A 87 -4.95 -1.69 -10.56
N HIS A 88 -6.20 -1.35 -10.87
CA HIS A 88 -7.22 -2.26 -11.40
C HIS A 88 -6.96 -2.70 -12.84
N ARG A 89 -6.16 -1.96 -13.61
CA ARG A 89 -5.85 -2.27 -15.01
C ARG A 89 -4.47 -2.92 -15.18
N LYS A 90 -4.23 -3.51 -16.34
CA LYS A 90 -2.90 -4.01 -16.70
C LYS A 90 -1.93 -2.84 -16.84
N LEU A 91 -0.94 -2.77 -15.98
CA LEU A 91 0.15 -1.79 -16.03
C LEU A 91 1.43 -2.47 -16.50
N ASN A 92 2.11 -1.86 -17.46
CA ASN A 92 3.39 -2.33 -18.00
C ASN A 92 4.54 -1.54 -17.36
N THR A 93 5.67 -2.22 -17.16
CA THR A 93 6.88 -1.57 -16.64
C THR A 93 7.37 -0.43 -17.54
N SER A 94 7.19 -0.56 -18.86
CA SER A 94 7.51 0.49 -19.84
C SER A 94 6.70 1.78 -19.60
N GLU A 95 5.42 1.65 -19.32
CA GLU A 95 4.53 2.77 -19.01
C GLU A 95 4.97 3.52 -17.72
N LEU A 96 5.33 2.76 -16.68
CA LEU A 96 5.82 3.33 -15.42
C LEU A 96 7.20 3.99 -15.60
N ALA A 97 8.08 3.38 -16.39
CA ALA A 97 9.39 3.92 -16.72
C ALA A 97 9.27 5.24 -17.51
N ALA A 98 8.34 5.30 -18.47
CA ALA A 98 8.07 6.53 -19.22
C ALA A 98 7.57 7.66 -18.30
N LYS A 99 6.67 7.37 -17.36
CA LYS A 99 6.22 8.34 -16.35
C LYS A 99 7.36 8.82 -15.45
N ALA A 100 8.30 7.94 -15.14
CA ALA A 100 9.51 8.28 -14.41
C ALA A 100 10.57 8.98 -15.29
N LYS A 101 10.36 9.12 -16.59
CA LYS A 101 11.35 9.62 -17.57
C LYS A 101 12.68 8.85 -17.49
N LEU A 102 12.59 7.53 -17.40
CA LEU A 102 13.72 6.60 -17.31
C LEU A 102 13.59 5.50 -18.35
N SER A 103 14.72 4.86 -18.72
CA SER A 103 14.67 3.58 -19.41
C SER A 103 14.12 2.50 -18.47
N ILE A 104 13.58 1.40 -19.04
CA ILE A 104 13.02 0.30 -18.25
C ILE A 104 14.03 -0.25 -17.23
N SER A 105 15.28 -0.44 -17.66
CA SER A 105 16.34 -0.98 -16.80
C SER A 105 16.72 0.00 -15.67
N GLN A 106 16.81 1.29 -15.97
CA GLN A 106 17.07 2.33 -14.98
C GLN A 106 15.92 2.41 -13.97
N PHE A 107 14.68 2.35 -14.46
CA PHE A 107 13.47 2.39 -13.63
C PHE A 107 13.44 1.20 -12.67
N ASP A 108 13.57 -0.05 -13.15
CA ASP A 108 13.53 -1.24 -12.29
C ASP A 108 14.62 -1.20 -11.21
N ARG A 109 15.86 -0.86 -11.59
CA ARG A 109 16.97 -0.74 -10.64
C ARG A 109 16.73 0.33 -9.59
N GLN A 110 16.31 1.52 -9.98
CA GLN A 110 16.08 2.63 -9.06
C GLN A 110 14.85 2.39 -8.21
N PHE A 111 13.77 1.83 -8.77
CA PHE A 111 12.56 1.49 -8.03
C PHE A 111 12.88 0.47 -6.92
N ARG A 112 13.63 -0.60 -7.23
CA ARG A 112 14.08 -1.57 -6.24
C ARG A 112 14.96 -0.95 -5.15
N ARG A 113 15.84 -0.02 -5.53
CA ARG A 113 16.68 0.70 -4.56
C ARG A 113 15.83 1.52 -3.59
N VAL A 114 14.80 2.20 -4.09
CA VAL A 114 13.92 3.06 -3.27
C VAL A 114 12.93 2.25 -2.45
N PHE A 115 12.24 1.30 -3.06
CA PHE A 115 11.11 0.58 -2.44
C PHE A 115 11.47 -0.80 -1.87
N GLY A 116 12.66 -1.31 -2.14
CA GLY A 116 13.10 -2.65 -1.71
C GLY A 116 12.44 -3.80 -2.47
N VAL A 117 11.56 -3.52 -3.40
CA VAL A 117 10.80 -4.51 -4.20
C VAL A 117 10.69 -4.06 -5.65
N SER A 118 10.41 -5.00 -6.57
CA SER A 118 10.17 -4.65 -7.96
C SER A 118 8.84 -3.88 -8.13
N PRO A 119 8.68 -3.10 -9.22
CA PRO A 119 7.42 -2.42 -9.53
C PRO A 119 6.22 -3.36 -9.57
N ARG A 120 6.42 -4.58 -10.12
CA ARG A 120 5.38 -5.61 -10.18
C ARG A 120 4.99 -6.13 -8.78
N GLN A 121 5.96 -6.35 -7.92
CA GLN A 121 5.71 -6.77 -6.54
C GLN A 121 5.01 -5.67 -5.75
N TYR A 122 5.41 -4.42 -5.96
CA TYR A 122 4.75 -3.27 -5.35
C TYR A 122 3.27 -3.17 -5.77
N LEU A 123 3.00 -3.23 -7.09
CA LEU A 123 1.62 -3.23 -7.60
C LEU A 123 0.80 -4.40 -7.03
N SER A 124 1.39 -5.59 -6.92
CA SER A 124 0.71 -6.74 -6.32
C SER A 124 0.32 -6.49 -4.87
N ARG A 125 1.18 -5.83 -4.08
CA ARG A 125 0.87 -5.45 -2.68
C ARG A 125 -0.29 -4.46 -2.62
N VAL A 126 -0.27 -3.42 -3.45
CA VAL A 126 -1.36 -2.42 -3.54
C VAL A 126 -2.70 -3.11 -3.86
N ARG A 127 -2.70 -4.03 -4.84
CA ARG A 127 -3.90 -4.80 -5.22
C ARG A 127 -4.43 -5.66 -4.08
N LEU A 128 -3.52 -6.34 -3.36
CA LEU A 128 -3.89 -7.19 -2.24
C LEU A 128 -4.43 -6.38 -1.06
N GLU A 129 -3.84 -5.23 -0.76
CA GLU A 129 -4.34 -4.32 0.28
C GLU A 129 -5.78 -3.87 -0.01
N ILE A 130 -6.06 -3.47 -1.25
CA ILE A 130 -7.41 -3.08 -1.68
C ILE A 130 -8.36 -4.29 -1.64
N ALA A 131 -7.88 -5.48 -2.02
CA ALA A 131 -8.67 -6.70 -1.94
C ALA A 131 -9.03 -7.05 -0.49
N CYS A 132 -8.12 -6.89 0.46
CA CYS A 132 -8.40 -7.08 1.89
C CYS A 132 -9.54 -6.17 2.36
N ARG A 133 -9.49 -4.87 2.02
CA ARG A 133 -10.57 -3.94 2.35
C ARG A 133 -11.91 -4.36 1.76
N LYS A 134 -11.93 -4.72 0.46
CA LYS A 134 -13.16 -5.20 -0.20
C LYS A 134 -13.70 -6.49 0.42
N LEU A 135 -12.83 -7.45 0.74
CA LEU A 135 -13.22 -8.70 1.40
C LEU A 135 -13.87 -8.46 2.78
N ALA A 136 -13.39 -7.46 3.52
CA ALA A 136 -13.89 -7.11 4.84
C ALA A 136 -15.15 -6.23 4.82
N GLN A 137 -15.36 -5.44 3.76
CA GLN A 137 -16.37 -4.39 3.74
C GLN A 137 -17.52 -4.64 2.75
N THR A 138 -17.42 -5.66 1.89
CA THR A 138 -18.43 -5.95 0.86
C THR A 138 -18.75 -7.44 0.76
N ASP A 139 -19.94 -7.72 0.25
CA ASP A 139 -20.39 -9.09 -0.06
C ASP A 139 -20.04 -9.54 -1.49
N GLU A 140 -19.22 -8.77 -2.21
CA GLU A 140 -18.75 -9.11 -3.55
C GLU A 140 -18.08 -10.50 -3.53
N THR A 141 -18.30 -11.31 -4.56
CA THR A 141 -17.64 -12.62 -4.65
C THR A 141 -16.12 -12.46 -4.70
N VAL A 142 -15.39 -13.46 -4.20
CA VAL A 142 -13.91 -13.45 -4.26
C VAL A 142 -13.40 -13.32 -5.69
N ALA A 143 -14.09 -13.92 -6.65
CA ALA A 143 -13.78 -13.81 -8.08
C ALA A 143 -13.97 -12.38 -8.60
N THR A 144 -15.07 -11.73 -8.24
CA THR A 144 -15.34 -10.33 -8.61
C THR A 144 -14.28 -9.41 -8.03
N ILE A 145 -13.92 -9.58 -6.76
CA ILE A 145 -12.86 -8.79 -6.10
C ILE A 145 -11.52 -8.99 -6.81
N ALA A 146 -11.16 -10.24 -7.17
CA ALA A 146 -9.93 -10.53 -7.89
C ALA A 146 -9.82 -9.72 -9.19
N VAL A 147 -10.87 -9.77 -10.02
CA VAL A 147 -10.92 -9.02 -11.30
C VAL A 147 -10.88 -7.52 -11.07
N ARG A 148 -11.69 -6.99 -10.15
CA ARG A 148 -11.72 -5.55 -9.81
C ARG A 148 -10.41 -5.03 -9.25
N CYS A 149 -9.65 -5.89 -8.57
CA CYS A 149 -8.31 -5.55 -8.11
C CYS A 149 -7.21 -5.74 -9.17
N GLY A 150 -7.58 -6.13 -10.40
CA GLY A 150 -6.66 -6.22 -11.54
C GLY A 150 -5.83 -7.50 -11.58
N PHE A 151 -6.25 -8.56 -10.88
CA PHE A 151 -5.66 -9.89 -11.06
C PHE A 151 -6.21 -10.53 -12.34
N PHE A 152 -5.37 -11.35 -12.97
CA PHE A 152 -5.75 -12.01 -14.22
C PHE A 152 -6.91 -12.99 -14.04
N ASP A 153 -6.84 -13.78 -12.96
CA ASP A 153 -7.87 -14.74 -12.59
C ASP A 153 -7.91 -14.98 -11.07
N HIS A 154 -8.95 -15.67 -10.63
CA HIS A 154 -9.18 -16.04 -9.24
C HIS A 154 -8.07 -16.95 -8.67
N ALA A 155 -7.51 -17.86 -9.46
CA ALA A 155 -6.48 -18.78 -9.01
C ALA A 155 -5.15 -18.05 -8.75
N HIS A 156 -4.77 -17.14 -9.65
CA HIS A 156 -3.61 -16.26 -9.46
C HIS A 156 -3.79 -15.37 -8.24
N PHE A 157 -4.96 -14.74 -8.10
CA PHE A 157 -5.30 -13.94 -6.92
C PHE A 157 -5.14 -14.74 -5.63
N SER A 158 -5.79 -15.92 -5.54
CA SER A 158 -5.78 -16.75 -4.34
C SER A 158 -4.38 -17.21 -3.93
N ARG A 159 -3.53 -17.55 -4.92
CA ARG A 159 -2.10 -17.87 -4.65
C ARG A 159 -1.34 -16.69 -4.11
N CYS A 160 -1.49 -15.50 -4.73
CA CYS A 160 -0.84 -14.28 -4.27
C CYS A 160 -1.32 -13.87 -2.87
N PHE A 161 -2.63 -13.96 -2.63
CA PHE A 161 -3.25 -13.61 -1.36
C PHE A 161 -2.74 -14.54 -0.25
N ARG A 162 -2.80 -15.87 -0.44
CA ARG A 162 -2.32 -16.84 0.55
C ARG A 162 -0.84 -16.66 0.86
N LYS A 163 -0.02 -16.38 -0.16
CA LYS A 163 1.41 -16.12 0.03
C LYS A 163 1.69 -14.90 0.89
N GLN A 164 0.85 -13.87 0.80
CA GLN A 164 1.05 -12.60 1.51
C GLN A 164 0.37 -12.57 2.88
N MET A 165 -0.82 -13.18 2.99
CA MET A 165 -1.68 -13.10 4.17
C MET A 165 -1.68 -14.38 5.02
N ASN A 166 -1.02 -15.46 4.55
CA ASN A 166 -0.98 -16.81 5.15
C ASN A 166 -2.35 -17.50 5.28
N VAL A 167 -3.41 -16.91 4.78
CA VAL A 167 -4.77 -17.46 4.74
C VAL A 167 -5.39 -17.27 3.36
N SER A 168 -6.41 -18.03 3.02
CA SER A 168 -7.17 -17.82 1.78
C SER A 168 -8.07 -16.58 1.86
N PRO A 169 -8.46 -15.98 0.71
CA PRO A 169 -9.41 -14.86 0.70
C PRO A 169 -10.73 -15.15 1.42
N SER A 170 -11.23 -16.37 1.29
CA SER A 170 -12.49 -16.78 1.95
C SER A 170 -12.35 -16.93 3.46
N GLU A 171 -11.23 -17.47 3.94
CA GLU A 171 -10.90 -17.54 5.37
C GLU A 171 -10.73 -16.13 5.95
N TYR A 172 -10.02 -15.25 5.25
CA TYR A 172 -9.86 -13.85 5.64
C TYR A 172 -11.22 -13.15 5.80
N ARG A 173 -12.12 -13.29 4.83
CA ARG A 173 -13.49 -12.74 4.91
C ARG A 173 -14.22 -13.26 6.13
N ARG A 174 -14.19 -14.58 6.37
CA ARG A 174 -14.89 -15.19 7.53
C ARG A 174 -14.39 -14.64 8.86
N SER A 175 -13.08 -14.49 9.02
CA SER A 175 -12.52 -13.93 10.25
C SER A 175 -12.99 -12.50 10.49
N LYS A 176 -13.01 -11.67 9.43
CA LYS A 176 -13.46 -10.27 9.56
C LYS A 176 -14.96 -10.14 9.83
N ASN A 177 -15.79 -10.98 9.21
CA ASN A 177 -17.23 -10.99 9.47
C ASN A 177 -17.57 -11.49 10.89
N SER A 178 -16.78 -12.39 11.44
CA SER A 178 -16.95 -12.85 12.83
C SER A 178 -16.57 -11.76 13.83
N GLU A 179 -15.49 -11.02 13.58
CA GLU A 179 -15.08 -9.87 14.41
C GLU A 179 -16.12 -8.73 14.37
N SER A 180 -16.80 -8.53 13.23
CA SER A 180 -17.83 -7.48 13.09
C SER A 180 -19.15 -7.80 13.80
N LYS A 181 -19.46 -9.09 14.02
CA LYS A 181 -20.70 -9.55 14.71
C LYS A 181 -20.56 -9.56 16.23
N LEU A 182 -19.35 -9.44 16.76
CA LEU A 182 -19.06 -9.40 18.20
C LEU A 182 -18.98 -7.99 18.77
N ARG A 183 -19.24 -6.97 17.94
CA ARG A 183 -19.33 -5.55 18.31
C ARG A 183 -20.78 -5.06 18.23
#